data_1de1b5dd934608abfc97cb5c7d6f6ab2
#
_entry.id   1de1b5dd934608abfc97cb5c7d6f6ab2
#
_cell.length_a   1.000
_cell.length_b   1.000
_cell.length_c   1.000
_cell.angle_alpha   90.00
_cell.angle_beta   90.00
_cell.angle_gamma   90.00
#
_symmetry.space_group_name_H-M   'P 1'
#
loop_
_entity.id
_entity.type
_entity.pdbx_description
1 polymer ?
#
loop_
_entity_poly.entity_id
_entity_poly.type
_entity_poly.pdbx_seq_one_letter_code
_entity_poly.pdbx_strand_id
1 'polypeptide(L)'
;MILPRLAVVVCAMLLASFTPPAAAWNRSPAVRFATLPAGTAHPEGITVDARHFYVANFDVSGETSVGNIVVFDRRSGRWLRTLQITHGSSLLLGIAFNPVTGDLLVCDLGGQQVLKVDPQTGASSVFAPIPGGNGGPNALAFDAEGNVYISDSFQATIWRAPPGGGIPVAWVTDPLLGTAGIPPFGANGLAFNGHASALFVANTGNDTVVRIPLPDGPAGMPGTPEVFVNSINGADGLAIDSADNLWIAANQADEIVVVNPSGRVIAKLGDFDGIDRQGAPVGLLFPASPVLVDGFVYVTNLALDLRGFGLPQAVDSQWTAEVTRHTIARISARIPPLRGLQ
;
A
#
# COMPACT_ATOMS: atom_id res chain seq x y z
N MET A 1 40.64 70.48 -40.14
CA MET A 1 39.31 70.49 -39.56
C MET A 1 38.89 69.04 -39.40
N ILE A 2 39.09 68.49 -38.19
CA ILE A 2 38.93 67.07 -37.86
C ILE A 2 37.69 66.98 -36.99
N LEU A 3 36.69 66.30 -37.51
CA LEU A 3 35.41 66.00 -36.78
C LEU A 3 35.61 64.75 -35.86
N PRO A 4 35.19 64.80 -34.62
CA PRO A 4 35.29 63.63 -33.75
C PRO A 4 34.13 62.64 -34.04
N ARG A 5 34.47 61.36 -34.11
CA ARG A 5 33.53 60.24 -34.19
C ARG A 5 32.90 60.00 -32.81
N LEU A 6 31.58 60.12 -32.75
CA LEU A 6 30.80 59.77 -31.59
C LEU A 6 30.65 58.22 -31.56
N ALA A 7 31.19 57.59 -30.55
CA ALA A 7 30.96 56.14 -30.28
C ALA A 7 29.68 55.98 -29.45
N VAL A 8 28.67 55.34 -30.04
CA VAL A 8 27.46 54.95 -29.33
C VAL A 8 27.70 53.59 -28.66
N VAL A 9 27.79 53.60 -27.35
CA VAL A 9 27.82 52.36 -26.54
C VAL A 9 26.40 51.89 -26.33
N VAL A 10 26.02 50.80 -27.03
CA VAL A 10 24.75 50.10 -26.80
C VAL A 10 24.94 49.17 -25.61
N CYS A 11 24.38 49.56 -24.47
CA CYS A 11 24.32 48.72 -23.29
C CYS A 11 23.16 47.69 -23.49
N ALA A 12 23.47 46.45 -23.87
CA ALA A 12 22.51 45.37 -23.90
C ALA A 12 22.22 44.91 -22.46
N MET A 13 21.06 45.32 -21.90
CA MET A 13 20.56 44.74 -20.67
C MET A 13 20.08 43.31 -20.96
N LEU A 14 20.86 42.32 -20.50
CA LEU A 14 20.42 40.93 -20.38
C LEU A 14 19.35 40.87 -19.28
N LEU A 15 18.08 40.86 -19.68
CA LEU A 15 16.97 40.45 -18.83
C LEU A 15 17.11 38.94 -18.60
N ALA A 16 17.79 38.56 -17.52
CA ALA A 16 17.71 37.21 -17.00
C ALA A 16 16.26 36.96 -16.59
N SER A 17 15.51 36.22 -17.40
CA SER A 17 14.23 35.70 -17.04
C SER A 17 14.42 34.69 -15.90
N PHE A 18 14.19 35.15 -14.66
CA PHE A 18 14.01 34.24 -13.53
C PHE A 18 12.73 33.46 -13.76
N THR A 19 12.83 32.29 -14.40
CA THR A 19 11.79 31.27 -14.27
C THR A 19 11.84 30.80 -12.83
N PRO A 20 10.78 30.96 -12.05
CA PRO A 20 10.75 30.36 -10.72
C PRO A 20 10.96 28.85 -10.89
N PRO A 21 11.74 28.19 -10.02
CA PRO A 21 11.89 26.75 -10.07
C PRO A 21 10.50 26.12 -10.06
N ALA A 22 10.26 25.15 -10.93
CA ALA A 22 9.04 24.36 -10.91
C ALA A 22 8.77 23.95 -9.47
N ALA A 23 7.56 24.18 -8.98
CA ALA A 23 7.20 23.88 -7.60
C ALA A 23 7.37 22.37 -7.40
N ALA A 24 8.48 21.97 -6.77
CA ALA A 24 8.67 20.59 -6.36
C ALA A 24 7.59 20.23 -5.34
N TRP A 25 7.09 19.01 -5.41
CA TRP A 25 6.21 18.47 -4.38
C TRP A 25 6.90 18.61 -3.01
N ASN A 26 6.20 19.19 -2.04
CA ASN A 26 6.70 19.19 -0.67
C ASN A 26 6.45 17.80 -0.08
N ARG A 27 7.45 16.94 -0.14
CA ARG A 27 7.41 15.59 0.39
C ARG A 27 7.65 15.64 1.89
N SER A 28 6.61 15.32 2.69
CA SER A 28 6.81 15.10 4.12
C SER A 28 7.72 13.89 4.29
N PRO A 29 8.78 13.97 5.10
CA PRO A 29 9.73 12.87 5.24
C PRO A 29 9.09 11.65 5.88
N ALA A 30 9.46 10.47 5.42
CA ALA A 30 9.18 9.22 6.08
C ALA A 30 10.25 8.97 7.15
N VAL A 31 9.84 8.80 8.40
CA VAL A 31 10.75 8.50 9.51
C VAL A 31 10.51 7.08 10.00
N ARG A 32 11.58 6.37 10.35
CA ARG A 32 11.46 5.03 10.93
C ARG A 32 10.67 5.07 12.22
N PHE A 33 9.58 4.31 12.26
CA PHE A 33 8.76 4.13 13.47
C PHE A 33 9.15 2.87 14.23
N ALA A 34 9.33 1.75 13.53
CA ALA A 34 9.69 0.48 14.13
C ALA A 34 10.66 -0.29 13.22
N THR A 35 11.39 -1.20 13.82
CA THR A 35 12.25 -2.18 13.12
C THR A 35 11.75 -3.56 13.48
N LEU A 36 11.64 -4.44 12.49
CA LEU A 36 11.24 -5.82 12.70
C LEU A 36 12.32 -6.58 13.50
N PRO A 37 11.93 -7.52 14.36
CA PRO A 37 12.88 -8.38 15.08
C PRO A 37 13.60 -9.32 14.10
N ALA A 38 14.76 -9.81 14.51
CA ALA A 38 15.49 -10.82 13.75
C ALA A 38 14.63 -12.08 13.52
N GLY A 39 14.78 -12.71 12.35
CA GLY A 39 13.97 -13.87 11.92
C GLY A 39 12.58 -13.49 11.40
N THR A 40 12.34 -12.20 11.10
CA THR A 40 11.17 -11.74 10.38
C THR A 40 11.59 -10.79 9.27
N ALA A 41 10.93 -10.86 8.11
CA ALA A 41 11.30 -10.10 6.92
C ALA A 41 10.06 -9.71 6.13
N HIS A 42 10.23 -8.75 5.23
CA HIS A 42 9.24 -8.34 4.24
C HIS A 42 7.87 -8.03 4.84
N PRO A 43 7.75 -6.99 5.72
CA PRO A 43 6.46 -6.56 6.26
C PRO A 43 5.55 -6.09 5.11
N GLU A 44 4.38 -6.69 5.02
CA GLU A 44 3.43 -6.39 3.95
C GLU A 44 2.18 -5.72 4.51
N GLY A 45 1.25 -6.48 5.08
CA GLY A 45 0.02 -5.94 5.66
C GLY A 45 0.24 -5.32 7.02
N ILE A 46 -0.48 -4.23 7.30
CA ILE A 46 -0.47 -3.57 8.61
C ILE A 46 -1.89 -3.20 9.05
N THR A 47 -2.22 -3.51 10.29
CA THR A 47 -3.46 -3.04 10.94
C THR A 47 -3.20 -2.62 12.38
N VAL A 48 -4.18 -1.97 13.00
CA VAL A 48 -4.02 -1.36 14.32
C VAL A 48 -5.28 -1.55 15.19
N ASP A 49 -5.06 -1.87 16.46
CA ASP A 49 -6.08 -1.76 17.50
C ASP A 49 -5.83 -0.53 18.41
N ALA A 50 -6.51 -0.44 19.53
CA ALA A 50 -6.34 0.67 20.46
C ALA A 50 -4.92 0.79 21.03
N ARG A 51 -4.12 -0.29 21.03
CA ARG A 51 -2.82 -0.38 21.72
C ARG A 51 -1.67 -0.89 20.86
N HIS A 52 -1.94 -1.61 19.76
CA HIS A 52 -0.94 -2.35 19.02
C HIS A 52 -1.07 -2.14 17.51
N PHE A 53 0.06 -2.21 16.82
CA PHE A 53 0.12 -2.53 15.40
C PHE A 53 0.37 -4.03 15.25
N TYR A 54 -0.29 -4.61 14.26
CA TYR A 54 -0.11 -5.98 13.79
C TYR A 54 0.39 -5.93 12.35
N VAL A 55 1.51 -6.60 12.09
CA VAL A 55 2.18 -6.57 10.79
C VAL A 55 2.34 -7.99 10.28
N ALA A 56 1.67 -8.30 9.18
CA ALA A 56 1.84 -9.56 8.48
C ALA A 56 3.12 -9.54 7.66
N ASN A 57 3.83 -10.65 7.58
CA ASN A 57 5.08 -10.74 6.87
C ASN A 57 4.97 -11.68 5.66
N PHE A 58 5.51 -11.23 4.54
CA PHE A 58 5.61 -11.96 3.29
C PHE A 58 7.00 -12.58 3.18
N ASP A 59 7.23 -13.68 3.92
CA ASP A 59 8.54 -14.32 3.97
C ASP A 59 8.76 -15.26 2.79
N VAL A 60 9.50 -14.78 1.81
CA VAL A 60 9.88 -15.52 0.59
C VAL A 60 11.20 -16.25 0.70
N SER A 61 11.90 -16.14 1.82
CA SER A 61 13.22 -16.76 2.00
C SER A 61 13.15 -18.27 2.01
N GLY A 62 12.00 -18.83 2.33
CA GLY A 62 11.82 -20.27 2.56
C GLY A 62 12.49 -20.78 3.84
N GLU A 63 13.06 -19.90 4.66
CA GLU A 63 13.68 -20.25 5.94
C GLU A 63 12.62 -20.61 6.99
N THR A 64 11.42 -20.05 6.87
CA THR A 64 10.28 -20.42 7.70
C THR A 64 9.18 -21.03 6.84
N SER A 65 8.57 -22.13 7.32
CA SER A 65 7.37 -22.71 6.71
C SER A 65 6.08 -22.18 7.31
N VAL A 66 6.19 -21.31 8.30
CA VAL A 66 5.08 -20.83 9.13
C VAL A 66 4.99 -19.31 9.03
N GLY A 67 3.82 -18.81 8.68
CA GLY A 67 3.54 -17.37 8.66
C GLY A 67 3.70 -16.73 10.04
N ASN A 68 4.05 -15.48 10.05
CA ASN A 68 4.18 -14.74 11.29
C ASN A 68 3.56 -13.33 11.20
N ILE A 69 3.06 -12.86 12.35
CA ILE A 69 2.56 -11.50 12.54
C ILE A 69 3.36 -10.87 13.67
N VAL A 70 4.03 -9.76 13.39
CA VAL A 70 4.79 -9.00 14.39
C VAL A 70 3.90 -7.97 15.05
N VAL A 71 3.91 -7.94 16.38
CA VAL A 71 3.09 -7.03 17.20
C VAL A 71 3.96 -5.97 17.84
N PHE A 72 3.61 -4.70 17.60
CA PHE A 72 4.30 -3.54 18.15
C PHE A 72 3.40 -2.72 19.08
N ASP A 73 3.99 -2.08 20.07
CA ASP A 73 3.32 -1.05 20.86
C ASP A 73 3.00 0.17 19.96
N ARG A 74 1.74 0.58 19.93
CA ARG A 74 1.25 1.64 19.04
C ARG A 74 1.92 2.99 19.25
N ARG A 75 2.30 3.33 20.47
CA ARG A 75 2.86 4.65 20.81
C ARG A 75 4.35 4.74 20.53
N SER A 76 5.07 3.68 20.90
CA SER A 76 6.54 3.68 20.92
C SER A 76 7.17 2.95 19.74
N GLY A 77 6.43 2.14 18.99
CA GLY A 77 6.98 1.26 17.96
C GLY A 77 7.84 0.11 18.54
N ARG A 78 7.80 -0.09 19.86
CA ARG A 78 8.54 -1.18 20.49
C ARG A 78 7.93 -2.52 20.14
N TRP A 79 8.76 -3.45 19.67
CA TRP A 79 8.37 -4.84 19.47
C TRP A 79 7.92 -5.46 20.80
N LEU A 80 6.78 -6.14 20.77
CA LEU A 80 6.19 -6.80 21.93
C LEU A 80 6.29 -8.32 21.83
N ARG A 81 5.90 -8.89 20.70
CA ARG A 81 5.89 -10.32 20.41
C ARG A 81 5.76 -10.59 18.92
N THR A 82 6.06 -11.80 18.52
CA THR A 82 5.78 -12.34 17.20
C THR A 82 4.82 -13.52 17.35
N LEU A 83 3.69 -13.47 16.64
CA LEU A 83 2.70 -14.53 16.58
C LEU A 83 3.09 -15.50 15.47
N GLN A 84 3.18 -16.78 15.77
CA GLN A 84 3.36 -17.84 14.77
C GLN A 84 1.97 -18.33 14.35
N ILE A 85 1.70 -18.34 13.06
CA ILE A 85 0.36 -18.64 12.52
C ILE A 85 0.26 -20.13 12.19
N THR A 86 -0.47 -20.87 13.01
CA THR A 86 -0.41 -22.35 13.06
C THR A 86 -0.89 -23.05 11.79
N HIS A 87 -1.73 -22.42 10.96
CA HIS A 87 -2.31 -22.99 9.72
C HIS A 87 -2.01 -22.12 8.48
N GLY A 88 -1.11 -21.17 8.60
CA GLY A 88 -0.73 -20.25 7.53
C GLY A 88 0.57 -20.64 6.85
N SER A 89 0.71 -20.29 5.58
CA SER A 89 1.99 -20.29 4.89
C SER A 89 2.86 -19.12 5.36
N SER A 90 4.13 -19.09 4.92
CA SER A 90 5.02 -17.94 5.19
C SER A 90 4.66 -16.67 4.40
N LEU A 91 3.71 -16.74 3.46
CA LEU A 91 3.36 -15.68 2.54
C LEU A 91 2.06 -14.99 2.98
N LEU A 92 2.14 -14.22 4.09
CA LEU A 92 1.00 -13.47 4.60
C LEU A 92 1.02 -12.04 4.03
N LEU A 93 -0.14 -11.59 3.56
CA LEU A 93 -0.34 -10.28 2.93
C LEU A 93 -1.27 -9.39 3.79
N GLY A 94 -2.28 -8.80 3.19
CA GLY A 94 -3.19 -7.87 3.85
C GLY A 94 -3.81 -8.43 5.13
N ILE A 95 -3.86 -7.61 6.17
CA ILE A 95 -4.35 -7.95 7.50
C ILE A 95 -5.28 -6.84 8.00
N ALA A 96 -6.42 -7.21 8.56
CA ALA A 96 -7.36 -6.22 9.09
C ALA A 96 -8.26 -6.80 10.18
N PHE A 97 -8.69 -5.94 11.10
CA PHE A 97 -9.78 -6.26 12.01
C PHE A 97 -11.13 -6.03 11.34
N ASN A 98 -12.01 -7.02 11.37
CA ASN A 98 -13.40 -6.81 10.98
C ASN A 98 -14.07 -5.86 12.00
N PRO A 99 -14.56 -4.69 11.58
CA PRO A 99 -15.07 -3.68 12.52
C PRO A 99 -16.37 -4.10 13.22
N VAL A 100 -17.06 -5.10 12.69
CA VAL A 100 -18.34 -5.59 13.24
C VAL A 100 -18.13 -6.78 14.19
N THR A 101 -17.32 -7.77 13.77
CA THR A 101 -17.10 -8.98 14.58
C THR A 101 -15.90 -8.86 15.52
N GLY A 102 -14.97 -7.94 15.27
CA GLY A 102 -13.73 -7.82 16.00
C GLY A 102 -12.66 -8.86 15.64
N ASP A 103 -12.93 -9.71 14.66
CA ASP A 103 -12.00 -10.76 14.23
C ASP A 103 -10.79 -10.18 13.51
N LEU A 104 -9.60 -10.63 13.84
CA LEU A 104 -8.40 -10.37 13.08
C LEU A 104 -8.31 -11.36 11.91
N LEU A 105 -8.36 -10.83 10.70
CA LEU A 105 -8.28 -11.60 9.45
C LEU A 105 -6.97 -11.29 8.72
N VAL A 106 -6.37 -12.30 8.09
CA VAL A 106 -5.15 -12.15 7.28
C VAL A 106 -5.24 -12.96 5.99
N CYS A 107 -4.83 -12.35 4.89
CA CYS A 107 -4.67 -13.03 3.61
C CYS A 107 -3.44 -13.94 3.64
N ASP A 108 -3.62 -15.21 3.37
CA ASP A 108 -2.58 -16.22 3.23
C ASP A 108 -2.47 -16.60 1.75
N LEU A 109 -1.54 -15.94 1.05
CA LEU A 109 -1.33 -16.14 -0.38
C LEU A 109 -0.94 -17.58 -0.70
N GLY A 110 0.01 -18.14 0.06
CA GLY A 110 0.49 -19.50 -0.18
C GLY A 110 -0.54 -20.57 0.11
N GLY A 111 -1.45 -20.30 1.06
CA GLY A 111 -2.57 -21.16 1.37
C GLY A 111 -3.81 -20.92 0.50
N GLN A 112 -3.81 -19.87 -0.32
CA GLN A 112 -4.96 -19.44 -1.13
C GLN A 112 -6.23 -19.29 -0.29
N GLN A 113 -6.12 -18.59 0.85
CA GLN A 113 -7.18 -18.49 1.83
C GLN A 113 -7.08 -17.19 2.64
N VAL A 114 -8.16 -16.86 3.34
CA VAL A 114 -8.14 -15.89 4.44
C VAL A 114 -8.21 -16.68 5.74
N LEU A 115 -7.34 -16.33 6.68
CA LEU A 115 -7.31 -16.91 8.03
C LEU A 115 -7.92 -15.95 9.04
N LYS A 116 -8.64 -16.51 10.01
CA LYS A 116 -8.99 -15.86 11.26
C LYS A 116 -7.93 -16.20 12.31
N VAL A 117 -7.38 -15.18 12.95
CA VAL A 117 -6.24 -15.30 13.87
C VAL A 117 -6.62 -14.78 15.25
N ASP A 118 -6.26 -15.53 16.28
CA ASP A 118 -6.27 -15.03 17.65
C ASP A 118 -5.13 -14.03 17.85
N PRO A 119 -5.40 -12.74 18.12
CA PRO A 119 -4.37 -11.70 18.22
C PRO A 119 -3.48 -11.82 19.46
N GLN A 120 -3.78 -12.74 20.37
CA GLN A 120 -2.95 -12.99 21.57
C GLN A 120 -1.98 -14.15 21.38
N THR A 121 -2.46 -15.22 20.73
CA THR A 121 -1.73 -16.50 20.65
C THR A 121 -1.18 -16.82 19.26
N GLY A 122 -1.76 -16.27 18.19
CA GLY A 122 -1.46 -16.66 16.80
C GLY A 122 -2.19 -17.94 16.35
N ALA A 123 -2.99 -18.54 17.22
CA ALA A 123 -3.85 -19.65 16.80
C ALA A 123 -4.77 -19.20 15.67
N SER A 124 -4.85 -19.99 14.61
CA SER A 124 -5.59 -19.60 13.42
C SER A 124 -6.50 -20.72 12.92
N SER A 125 -7.49 -20.31 12.15
CA SER A 125 -8.39 -21.21 11.43
C SER A 125 -8.74 -20.61 10.07
N VAL A 126 -9.10 -21.46 9.11
CA VAL A 126 -9.56 -20.99 7.80
C VAL A 126 -10.85 -20.22 7.97
N PHE A 127 -10.83 -18.96 7.55
CA PHE A 127 -12.02 -18.10 7.49
C PHE A 127 -12.74 -18.25 6.14
N ALA A 128 -11.98 -18.11 5.03
CA ALA A 128 -12.51 -18.22 3.69
C ALA A 128 -11.45 -18.84 2.74
N PRO A 129 -11.66 -20.07 2.23
CA PRO A 129 -10.83 -20.62 1.15
C PRO A 129 -11.16 -19.90 -0.16
N ILE A 130 -10.16 -19.52 -0.94
CA ILE A 130 -10.38 -18.86 -2.24
C ILE A 130 -10.66 -19.91 -3.31
N PRO A 131 -11.80 -19.83 -4.02
CA PRO A 131 -12.14 -20.80 -5.06
C PRO A 131 -11.24 -20.67 -6.30
N GLY A 132 -11.22 -21.72 -7.16
CA GLY A 132 -10.58 -21.68 -8.49
C GLY A 132 -9.19 -22.31 -8.56
N GLY A 133 -8.53 -22.59 -7.43
CA GLY A 133 -7.25 -23.33 -7.39
C GLY A 133 -6.03 -22.53 -7.84
N ASN A 134 -6.20 -21.22 -8.12
CA ASN A 134 -5.12 -20.26 -8.41
C ASN A 134 -5.42 -18.93 -7.71
N GLY A 135 -5.93 -19.01 -6.49
CA GLY A 135 -6.29 -17.82 -5.71
C GLY A 135 -5.07 -17.04 -5.25
N GLY A 136 -5.16 -15.72 -5.37
CA GLY A 136 -4.15 -14.79 -4.89
C GLY A 136 -4.76 -13.76 -3.92
N PRO A 137 -5.30 -14.20 -2.74
CA PRO A 137 -5.88 -13.24 -1.80
C PRO A 137 -4.82 -12.26 -1.34
N ASN A 138 -5.14 -10.96 -1.43
CA ASN A 138 -4.15 -9.93 -1.19
C ASN A 138 -4.57 -8.97 -0.07
N ALA A 139 -5.74 -8.33 -0.15
CA ALA A 139 -6.17 -7.36 0.84
C ALA A 139 -7.67 -7.53 1.20
N LEU A 140 -8.10 -6.83 2.26
CA LEU A 140 -9.41 -6.97 2.88
C LEU A 140 -10.09 -5.62 3.06
N ALA A 141 -11.39 -5.54 2.71
CA ALA A 141 -12.28 -4.45 3.11
C ALA A 141 -13.58 -5.02 3.69
N PHE A 142 -14.33 -4.18 4.40
CA PHE A 142 -15.55 -4.60 5.10
C PHE A 142 -16.69 -3.63 4.83
N ASP A 143 -17.90 -4.15 4.72
CA ASP A 143 -19.11 -3.34 4.73
C ASP A 143 -19.67 -3.19 6.16
N ALA A 144 -20.77 -2.45 6.28
CA ALA A 144 -21.41 -2.16 7.56
C ALA A 144 -22.03 -3.41 8.23
N GLU A 145 -22.31 -4.46 7.47
CA GLU A 145 -22.80 -5.74 7.94
C GLU A 145 -21.67 -6.68 8.36
N GLY A 146 -20.41 -6.30 8.11
CA GLY A 146 -19.22 -7.09 8.40
C GLY A 146 -18.89 -8.14 7.34
N ASN A 147 -19.52 -8.09 6.16
CA ASN A 147 -19.08 -8.91 5.04
C ASN A 147 -17.66 -8.50 4.63
N VAL A 148 -16.89 -9.49 4.19
CA VAL A 148 -15.48 -9.36 3.89
C VAL A 148 -15.27 -9.38 2.38
N TYR A 149 -14.73 -8.29 1.85
CA TYR A 149 -14.34 -8.17 0.44
C TYR A 149 -12.85 -8.44 0.34
N ILE A 150 -12.49 -9.41 -0.51
CA ILE A 150 -11.13 -9.94 -0.64
C ILE A 150 -10.67 -9.68 -2.06
N SER A 151 -9.61 -8.90 -2.25
CA SER A 151 -8.98 -8.78 -3.56
C SER A 151 -8.20 -10.04 -3.92
N ASP A 152 -8.27 -10.43 -5.19
CA ASP A 152 -7.54 -11.57 -5.73
C ASP A 152 -6.64 -11.10 -6.87
N SER A 153 -5.35 -11.07 -6.61
CA SER A 153 -4.35 -10.57 -7.56
C SER A 153 -4.19 -11.44 -8.81
N PHE A 154 -4.63 -12.71 -8.78
CA PHE A 154 -4.37 -13.67 -9.86
C PHE A 154 -5.61 -14.04 -10.67
N GLN A 155 -6.81 -13.86 -10.10
CA GLN A 155 -8.07 -14.25 -10.75
C GLN A 155 -8.91 -13.05 -11.22
N ALA A 156 -8.37 -11.83 -11.19
CA ALA A 156 -9.07 -10.59 -11.57
C ALA A 156 -10.44 -10.45 -10.89
N THR A 157 -10.52 -10.82 -9.62
CA THR A 157 -11.79 -10.97 -8.90
C THR A 157 -11.72 -10.30 -7.53
N ILE A 158 -12.83 -9.67 -7.14
CA ILE A 158 -13.12 -9.34 -5.75
C ILE A 158 -14.10 -10.38 -5.24
N TRP A 159 -13.69 -11.13 -4.24
CA TRP A 159 -14.51 -12.11 -3.55
C TRP A 159 -15.28 -11.46 -2.41
N ARG A 160 -16.47 -11.98 -2.08
CA ARG A 160 -17.25 -11.57 -0.90
C ARG A 160 -17.57 -12.79 -0.03
N ALA A 161 -17.16 -12.72 1.24
CA ALA A 161 -17.50 -13.71 2.26
C ALA A 161 -18.43 -13.10 3.32
N PRO A 162 -19.34 -13.89 3.93
CA PRO A 162 -20.15 -13.41 5.05
C PRO A 162 -19.29 -13.15 6.30
N PRO A 163 -19.80 -12.43 7.32
CA PRO A 163 -19.06 -12.11 8.54
C PRO A 163 -18.55 -13.32 9.32
N GLY A 164 -19.23 -14.46 9.19
CA GLY A 164 -18.85 -15.73 9.83
C GLY A 164 -17.86 -16.57 9.03
N GLY A 165 -17.43 -16.11 7.86
CA GLY A 165 -16.57 -16.86 6.95
C GLY A 165 -17.33 -17.89 6.12
N GLY A 166 -16.60 -18.81 5.48
CA GLY A 166 -17.11 -19.83 4.56
C GLY A 166 -16.65 -19.62 3.14
N ILE A 167 -17.21 -20.34 2.18
CA ILE A 167 -16.83 -20.23 0.77
C ILE A 167 -17.30 -18.88 0.23
N PRO A 168 -16.38 -17.99 -0.21
CA PRO A 168 -16.77 -16.69 -0.73
C PRO A 168 -17.38 -16.83 -2.13
N VAL A 169 -18.19 -15.85 -2.51
CA VAL A 169 -18.74 -15.73 -3.87
C VAL A 169 -17.96 -14.70 -4.67
N ALA A 170 -17.82 -14.93 -5.97
CA ALA A 170 -17.27 -13.90 -6.86
C ALA A 170 -18.25 -12.73 -6.90
N TRP A 171 -17.86 -11.58 -6.31
CA TRP A 171 -18.70 -10.39 -6.25
C TRP A 171 -18.54 -9.51 -7.49
N VAL A 172 -17.28 -9.32 -7.93
CA VAL A 172 -16.93 -8.67 -9.20
C VAL A 172 -15.77 -9.43 -9.83
N THR A 173 -15.89 -9.76 -11.10
CA THR A 173 -14.77 -10.24 -11.94
C THR A 173 -14.70 -9.34 -13.16
N ASP A 174 -13.56 -8.69 -13.37
CA ASP A 174 -13.37 -7.74 -14.47
C ASP A 174 -11.90 -7.69 -14.91
N PRO A 175 -11.60 -7.58 -16.23
CA PRO A 175 -10.23 -7.49 -16.74
C PRO A 175 -9.40 -6.35 -16.12
N LEU A 176 -10.02 -5.25 -15.68
CA LEU A 176 -9.32 -4.15 -15.00
C LEU A 176 -8.75 -4.54 -13.63
N LEU A 177 -9.21 -5.64 -13.05
CA LEU A 177 -8.71 -6.18 -11.79
C LEU A 177 -7.54 -7.16 -11.99
N GLY A 178 -7.33 -7.63 -13.22
CA GLY A 178 -6.19 -8.47 -13.59
C GLY A 178 -5.02 -7.66 -14.13
N THR A 179 -3.90 -8.33 -14.36
CA THR A 179 -2.72 -7.70 -14.95
C THR A 179 -1.90 -8.67 -15.80
N ALA A 180 -1.15 -8.10 -16.75
CA ALA A 180 0.00 -8.72 -17.41
C ALA A 180 1.27 -7.89 -17.18
N GLY A 181 1.21 -6.92 -16.25
CA GLY A 181 2.32 -6.03 -15.91
C GLY A 181 3.31 -6.62 -14.89
N ILE A 182 4.19 -5.78 -14.39
CA ILE A 182 5.23 -6.14 -13.42
C ILE A 182 5.18 -5.18 -12.23
N PRO A 183 5.16 -5.72 -10.99
CA PRO A 183 5.05 -7.15 -10.63
C PRO A 183 3.69 -7.74 -11.02
N PRO A 184 3.58 -9.07 -11.21
CA PRO A 184 2.37 -9.70 -11.75
C PRO A 184 1.24 -9.86 -10.72
N PHE A 185 0.97 -8.78 -10.00
CA PHE A 185 -0.13 -8.67 -9.04
C PHE A 185 -1.18 -7.71 -9.60
N GLY A 186 -2.39 -8.22 -9.83
CA GLY A 186 -3.54 -7.42 -10.26
C GLY A 186 -4.19 -6.68 -9.07
N ALA A 187 -5.46 -7.01 -8.78
CA ALA A 187 -6.19 -6.42 -7.65
C ALA A 187 -5.43 -6.64 -6.33
N ASN A 188 -5.13 -5.53 -5.64
CA ASN A 188 -4.33 -5.47 -4.43
C ASN A 188 -5.10 -4.71 -3.34
N GLY A 189 -4.56 -3.64 -2.76
CA GLY A 189 -5.22 -2.85 -1.73
C GLY A 189 -6.62 -2.39 -2.14
N LEU A 190 -7.59 -2.48 -1.23
CA LEU A 190 -8.95 -2.05 -1.50
C LEU A 190 -9.58 -1.36 -0.29
N ALA A 191 -10.44 -0.37 -0.56
CA ALA A 191 -11.21 0.31 0.47
C ALA A 191 -12.50 0.93 -0.08
N PHE A 192 -13.56 0.92 0.73
CA PHE A 192 -14.76 1.68 0.47
C PHE A 192 -14.55 3.16 0.81
N ASN A 193 -15.16 4.06 0.05
CA ASN A 193 -15.28 5.46 0.48
C ASN A 193 -16.25 5.61 1.68
N GLY A 194 -16.23 6.78 2.33
CA GLY A 194 -16.96 7.01 3.57
C GLY A 194 -18.47 6.79 3.50
N HIS A 195 -19.06 6.90 2.30
CA HIS A 195 -20.48 6.64 2.07
C HIS A 195 -20.77 5.24 1.51
N ALA A 196 -19.75 4.40 1.35
CA ALA A 196 -19.82 3.09 0.72
C ALA A 196 -20.54 3.11 -0.66
N SER A 197 -20.37 4.22 -1.40
CA SER A 197 -20.91 4.39 -2.75
C SER A 197 -19.94 3.96 -3.86
N ALA A 198 -18.72 3.60 -3.48
CA ALA A 198 -17.71 3.03 -4.35
C ALA A 198 -16.72 2.19 -3.54
N LEU A 199 -16.20 1.14 -4.17
CA LEU A 199 -14.99 0.42 -3.74
C LEU A 199 -13.84 0.83 -4.67
N PHE A 200 -12.73 1.25 -4.10
CA PHE A 200 -11.50 1.52 -4.82
C PHE A 200 -10.54 0.35 -4.66
N VAL A 201 -9.89 -0.04 -5.74
CA VAL A 201 -8.98 -1.20 -5.80
C VAL A 201 -7.69 -0.79 -6.50
N ALA A 202 -6.57 -0.87 -5.82
CA ALA A 202 -5.26 -0.73 -6.42
C ALA A 202 -4.97 -1.93 -7.33
N ASN A 203 -4.32 -1.69 -8.47
CA ASN A 203 -3.82 -2.73 -9.37
C ASN A 203 -2.33 -2.48 -9.60
N THR A 204 -1.52 -3.33 -8.98
CA THR A 204 -0.09 -3.11 -8.88
C THR A 204 0.62 -3.20 -10.22
N GLY A 205 0.34 -4.23 -10.99
CA GLY A 205 1.02 -4.45 -12.26
C GLY A 205 0.55 -3.54 -13.39
N ASN A 206 -0.61 -2.89 -13.24
CA ASN A 206 -1.14 -1.94 -14.23
C ASN A 206 -0.94 -0.47 -13.83
N ASP A 207 -0.35 -0.19 -12.66
CA ASP A 207 -0.14 1.18 -12.14
C ASP A 207 -1.43 1.98 -12.02
N THR A 208 -2.55 1.33 -11.68
CA THR A 208 -3.88 1.97 -11.66
C THR A 208 -4.58 1.83 -10.32
N VAL A 209 -5.56 2.70 -10.09
CA VAL A 209 -6.63 2.44 -9.14
C VAL A 209 -7.93 2.32 -9.91
N VAL A 210 -8.63 1.22 -9.71
CA VAL A 210 -9.93 0.92 -10.29
C VAL A 210 -11.02 1.36 -9.30
N ARG A 211 -12.06 2.01 -9.79
CA ARG A 211 -13.27 2.34 -9.04
C ARG A 211 -14.39 1.39 -9.46
N ILE A 212 -15.05 0.79 -8.49
CA ILE A 212 -16.26 0.00 -8.67
C ILE A 212 -17.43 0.80 -8.06
N PRO A 213 -18.31 1.39 -8.87
CA PRO A 213 -19.45 2.16 -8.38
C PRO A 213 -20.46 1.27 -7.65
N LEU A 214 -21.07 1.81 -6.58
CA LEU A 214 -22.05 1.11 -5.74
C LEU A 214 -23.29 1.98 -5.56
N PRO A 215 -24.14 2.09 -6.59
CA PRO A 215 -25.28 2.99 -6.56
C PRO A 215 -26.26 2.67 -5.44
N ASP A 216 -26.39 1.38 -5.07
CA ASP A 216 -27.25 0.90 -4.01
C ASP A 216 -26.47 0.38 -2.77
N GLY A 217 -25.22 0.83 -2.63
CA GLY A 217 -24.29 0.38 -1.58
C GLY A 217 -23.76 -1.04 -1.80
N PRO A 218 -22.93 -1.56 -0.85
CA PRO A 218 -22.26 -2.86 -0.99
C PRO A 218 -23.19 -4.08 -1.08
N ALA A 219 -24.40 -3.97 -0.54
CA ALA A 219 -25.41 -5.02 -0.61
C ALA A 219 -26.11 -5.09 -1.98
N GLY A 220 -26.05 -4.01 -2.77
CA GLY A 220 -26.63 -3.94 -4.10
C GLY A 220 -25.75 -4.57 -5.17
N MET A 221 -26.18 -4.42 -6.42
CA MET A 221 -25.40 -4.84 -7.57
C MET A 221 -24.28 -3.81 -7.83
N PRO A 222 -23.01 -4.25 -7.93
CA PRO A 222 -21.92 -3.37 -8.29
C PRO A 222 -22.10 -2.83 -9.72
N GLY A 223 -21.72 -1.58 -9.93
CA GLY A 223 -21.63 -0.99 -11.25
C GLY A 223 -20.41 -1.50 -12.03
N THR A 224 -20.27 -1.07 -13.26
CA THR A 224 -19.13 -1.44 -14.11
C THR A 224 -17.84 -0.83 -13.56
N PRO A 225 -16.78 -1.62 -13.35
CA PRO A 225 -15.47 -1.11 -12.97
C PRO A 225 -14.91 -0.13 -14.02
N GLU A 226 -14.23 0.90 -13.54
CA GLU A 226 -13.59 1.91 -14.38
C GLU A 226 -12.22 2.30 -13.80
N VAL A 227 -11.28 2.72 -14.65
CA VAL A 227 -10.01 3.27 -14.18
C VAL A 227 -10.27 4.64 -13.56
N PHE A 228 -10.03 4.79 -12.27
CA PHE A 228 -10.18 6.05 -11.53
C PHE A 228 -8.97 6.96 -11.68
N VAL A 229 -7.78 6.39 -11.55
CA VAL A 229 -6.50 7.06 -11.76
C VAL A 229 -5.47 6.06 -12.27
N ASN A 230 -4.56 6.51 -13.11
CA ASN A 230 -3.45 5.72 -13.64
C ASN A 230 -2.10 6.37 -13.30
N SER A 231 -1.01 5.68 -13.67
CA SER A 231 0.37 6.13 -13.44
C SER A 231 0.73 6.29 -11.95
N ILE A 232 0.14 5.44 -11.11
CA ILE A 232 0.56 5.23 -9.71
C ILE A 232 1.50 4.02 -9.71
N ASN A 233 2.78 4.27 -9.86
CA ASN A 233 3.79 3.27 -10.17
C ASN A 233 3.87 2.17 -9.09
N GLY A 234 3.37 0.97 -9.42
CA GLY A 234 3.22 -0.13 -8.47
C GLY A 234 2.15 0.17 -7.39
N ALA A 235 0.93 0.58 -7.78
CA ALA A 235 -0.16 0.82 -6.83
C ALA A 235 -0.44 -0.44 -6.00
N ASP A 236 -0.08 -0.40 -4.72
CA ASP A 236 -0.13 -1.53 -3.80
C ASP A 236 -1.25 -1.36 -2.75
N GLY A 237 -0.93 -1.32 -1.48
CA GLY A 237 -1.92 -1.06 -0.44
C GLY A 237 -2.52 0.33 -0.55
N LEU A 238 -3.78 0.48 -0.16
CA LEU A 238 -4.44 1.78 -0.08
C LEU A 238 -5.27 1.93 1.19
N ALA A 239 -5.37 3.18 1.66
CA ALA A 239 -6.25 3.60 2.74
C ALA A 239 -7.05 4.82 2.30
N ILE A 240 -8.18 5.09 2.96
CA ILE A 240 -9.03 6.26 2.70
C ILE A 240 -9.12 7.09 3.96
N ASP A 241 -9.00 8.42 3.83
CA ASP A 241 -9.20 9.34 4.95
C ASP A 241 -10.66 9.84 5.05
N SER A 242 -10.96 10.60 6.09
CA SER A 242 -12.32 11.14 6.33
C SER A 242 -12.79 12.18 5.31
N ALA A 243 -11.92 12.62 4.40
CA ALA A 243 -12.25 13.50 3.28
C ALA A 243 -12.35 12.71 1.96
N ASP A 244 -12.39 11.39 2.04
CA ASP A 244 -12.39 10.45 0.90
C ASP A 244 -11.14 10.58 0.00
N ASN A 245 -10.02 11.09 0.50
CA ASN A 245 -8.77 11.00 -0.23
C ASN A 245 -8.20 9.59 -0.12
N LEU A 246 -7.72 9.07 -1.26
CA LEU A 246 -7.01 7.80 -1.34
C LEU A 246 -5.53 8.03 -0.99
N TRP A 247 -5.00 7.24 -0.08
CA TRP A 247 -3.59 7.19 0.29
C TRP A 247 -3.02 5.87 -0.22
N ILE A 248 -2.21 5.90 -1.26
CA ILE A 248 -1.80 4.73 -2.03
C ILE A 248 -0.29 4.56 -1.89
N ALA A 249 0.15 3.38 -1.48
CA ALA A 249 1.55 3.02 -1.58
C ALA A 249 1.91 2.79 -3.05
N ALA A 250 2.80 3.62 -3.58
CA ALA A 250 3.36 3.48 -4.92
C ALA A 250 4.70 2.75 -4.75
N ASN A 251 4.66 1.41 -4.76
CA ASN A 251 5.78 0.59 -4.28
C ASN A 251 7.04 0.71 -5.14
N GLN A 252 6.89 0.93 -6.45
CA GLN A 252 8.01 1.10 -7.38
C GLN A 252 8.45 2.56 -7.53
N ALA A 253 7.85 3.48 -6.76
CA ALA A 253 8.22 4.90 -6.72
C ALA A 253 8.64 5.36 -5.32
N ASP A 254 8.69 4.45 -4.34
CA ASP A 254 9.09 4.71 -2.95
C ASP A 254 8.36 5.89 -2.31
N GLU A 255 7.06 6.02 -2.60
CA GLU A 255 6.25 7.14 -2.12
C GLU A 255 4.83 6.72 -1.73
N ILE A 256 4.17 7.56 -0.94
CA ILE A 256 2.72 7.55 -0.76
C ILE A 256 2.12 8.62 -1.66
N VAL A 257 1.25 8.21 -2.57
CA VAL A 257 0.50 9.13 -3.45
C VAL A 257 -0.87 9.37 -2.84
N VAL A 258 -1.25 10.65 -2.67
CA VAL A 258 -2.58 11.03 -2.19
C VAL A 258 -3.41 11.56 -3.36
N VAL A 259 -4.57 10.93 -3.57
CA VAL A 259 -5.51 11.25 -4.65
C VAL A 259 -6.83 11.71 -4.05
N ASN A 260 -7.35 12.85 -4.49
CA ASN A 260 -8.63 13.36 -3.99
C ASN A 260 -9.83 12.64 -4.63
N PRO A 261 -11.08 12.86 -4.14
CA PRO A 261 -12.29 12.21 -4.69
C PRO A 261 -12.58 12.48 -6.18
N SER A 262 -11.92 13.48 -6.78
CA SER A 262 -12.05 13.75 -8.23
C SER A 262 -10.97 13.06 -9.08
N GLY A 263 -10.15 12.16 -8.50
CA GLY A 263 -9.09 11.47 -9.24
C GLY A 263 -7.82 12.28 -9.44
N ARG A 264 -7.65 13.41 -8.74
CA ARG A 264 -6.46 14.26 -8.87
C ARG A 264 -5.45 13.95 -7.78
N VAL A 265 -4.19 13.75 -8.15
CA VAL A 265 -3.06 13.68 -7.20
C VAL A 265 -2.89 15.04 -6.52
N ILE A 266 -2.94 15.05 -5.19
CA ILE A 266 -2.82 16.26 -4.36
C ILE A 266 -1.59 16.27 -3.46
N ALA A 267 -0.95 15.10 -3.26
CA ALA A 267 0.34 15.01 -2.57
C ALA A 267 1.12 13.77 -3.00
N LYS A 268 2.44 13.87 -2.84
CA LYS A 268 3.40 12.77 -2.89
C LYS A 268 4.27 12.89 -1.65
N LEU A 269 4.30 11.86 -0.82
CA LEU A 269 4.89 11.89 0.51
C LEU A 269 5.90 10.76 0.68
N GLY A 270 6.96 11.03 1.44
CA GLY A 270 8.06 10.09 1.59
C GLY A 270 8.98 10.07 0.38
N ASP A 271 10.10 9.39 0.53
CA ASP A 271 11.11 9.15 -0.50
C ASP A 271 12.07 8.07 0.01
N PHE A 272 12.91 7.51 -0.87
CA PHE A 272 14.01 6.63 -0.47
C PHE A 272 15.30 7.45 -0.36
N ASP A 273 15.88 7.47 0.84
CA ASP A 273 17.10 8.24 1.16
C ASP A 273 18.33 7.32 1.35
N GLY A 274 18.25 6.06 0.95
CA GLY A 274 19.34 5.08 1.05
C GLY A 274 19.16 4.05 2.14
N ILE A 275 20.22 3.27 2.42
CA ILE A 275 20.25 2.23 3.45
C ILE A 275 21.27 2.64 4.51
N ASP A 276 20.87 2.59 5.77
CA ASP A 276 21.75 2.94 6.88
C ASP A 276 22.81 1.87 7.14
N ARG A 277 23.81 2.20 7.99
CA ARG A 277 24.91 1.28 8.35
C ARG A 277 24.45 0.01 9.05
N GLN A 278 23.19 -0.07 9.46
CA GLN A 278 22.61 -1.22 10.13
C GLN A 278 21.82 -2.10 9.16
N GLY A 279 21.77 -1.73 7.88
CA GLY A 279 21.06 -2.47 6.83
C GLY A 279 19.56 -2.20 6.78
N ALA A 280 19.11 -1.06 7.30
CA ALA A 280 17.70 -0.68 7.25
C ALA A 280 17.46 0.48 6.27
N PRO A 281 16.33 0.51 5.55
CA PRO A 281 16.00 1.62 4.68
C PRO A 281 15.80 2.91 5.47
N VAL A 282 16.26 4.01 4.91
CA VAL A 282 16.00 5.37 5.36
C VAL A 282 14.90 5.92 4.45
N GLY A 283 13.79 6.33 5.04
CA GLY A 283 12.61 6.71 4.28
C GLY A 283 11.72 5.52 3.90
N LEU A 284 11.26 5.50 2.67
CA LEU A 284 10.48 4.40 2.09
C LEU A 284 11.34 3.60 1.10
N LEU A 285 11.17 2.30 1.08
CA LEU A 285 11.74 1.42 0.07
C LEU A 285 10.76 0.29 -0.22
N PHE A 286 10.23 0.28 -1.42
CA PHE A 286 9.21 -0.65 -1.86
C PHE A 286 8.08 -0.76 -0.82
N PRO A 287 7.38 0.36 -0.52
CA PRO A 287 6.32 0.40 0.48
C PRO A 287 5.12 -0.44 0.03
N ALA A 288 4.52 -1.22 0.95
CA ALA A 288 3.36 -2.05 0.63
C ALA A 288 2.06 -1.46 1.19
N SER A 289 1.83 -1.53 2.48
CA SER A 289 0.52 -1.21 3.05
C SER A 289 0.55 0.02 3.94
N PRO A 290 -0.36 1.00 3.72
CA PRO A 290 -0.54 2.15 4.59
C PRO A 290 -1.69 1.93 5.58
N VAL A 291 -1.57 2.47 6.80
CA VAL A 291 -2.68 2.64 7.74
C VAL A 291 -2.68 4.05 8.34
N LEU A 292 -3.85 4.69 8.33
CA LEU A 292 -4.03 6.05 8.85
C LEU A 292 -4.48 6.00 10.32
N VAL A 293 -3.70 6.58 11.21
CA VAL A 293 -4.04 6.66 12.63
C VAL A 293 -3.33 7.83 13.32
N ASP A 294 -4.03 8.51 14.23
CA ASP A 294 -3.50 9.60 15.06
C ASP A 294 -2.80 10.73 14.28
N GLY A 295 -3.30 11.07 13.08
CA GLY A 295 -2.74 12.13 12.23
C GLY A 295 -1.44 11.73 11.51
N PHE A 296 -1.14 10.45 11.44
CA PHE A 296 -0.03 9.88 10.70
C PHE A 296 -0.50 8.77 9.76
N VAL A 297 0.25 8.53 8.70
CA VAL A 297 0.23 7.29 7.95
C VAL A 297 1.43 6.47 8.34
N TYR A 298 1.19 5.21 8.72
CA TYR A 298 2.22 4.22 8.98
C TYR A 298 2.27 3.29 7.78
N VAL A 299 3.49 2.98 7.33
CA VAL A 299 3.72 2.28 6.06
C VAL A 299 4.74 1.17 6.28
N THR A 300 4.44 0.00 5.79
CA THR A 300 5.38 -1.12 5.78
C THR A 300 6.39 -0.94 4.65
N ASN A 301 7.68 -1.04 4.95
CA ASN A 301 8.74 -1.13 3.95
C ASN A 301 8.95 -2.61 3.61
N LEU A 302 8.21 -3.10 2.61
CA LEU A 302 8.28 -4.48 2.15
C LEU A 302 9.69 -4.83 1.70
N ALA A 303 10.35 -3.90 0.99
CA ALA A 303 11.72 -4.01 0.52
C ALA A 303 12.01 -5.39 -0.13
N LEU A 304 11.14 -5.81 -1.04
CA LEU A 304 11.18 -7.12 -1.67
C LEU A 304 12.09 -7.11 -2.90
N ASP A 305 13.08 -7.99 -2.95
CA ASP A 305 13.90 -8.19 -4.15
C ASP A 305 13.17 -9.04 -5.19
N LEU A 306 12.58 -8.38 -6.17
CA LEU A 306 11.81 -9.03 -7.23
C LEU A 306 12.68 -9.87 -8.19
N ARG A 307 14.02 -9.75 -8.16
CA ARG A 307 14.91 -10.62 -8.94
C ARG A 307 14.82 -12.07 -8.50
N GLY A 308 14.53 -12.31 -7.21
CA GLY A 308 14.24 -13.65 -6.68
C GLY A 308 13.03 -14.32 -7.32
N PHE A 309 12.14 -13.55 -7.94
CA PHE A 309 10.97 -14.03 -8.69
C PHE A 309 11.19 -14.04 -10.21
N GLY A 310 12.43 -13.87 -10.66
CA GLY A 310 12.74 -13.84 -12.10
C GLY A 310 12.36 -12.52 -12.78
N LEU A 311 12.22 -11.43 -12.03
CA LEU A 311 11.84 -10.09 -12.50
C LEU A 311 13.02 -9.11 -12.41
N PRO A 312 14.11 -9.30 -13.16
CA PRO A 312 15.36 -8.53 -12.98
C PRO A 312 15.25 -7.05 -13.36
N GLN A 313 14.19 -6.67 -14.03
CA GLN A 313 13.95 -5.30 -14.52
C GLN A 313 13.09 -4.47 -13.57
N ALA A 314 12.63 -5.05 -12.45
CA ALA A 314 11.88 -4.30 -11.47
C ALA A 314 12.74 -3.22 -10.84
N VAL A 315 12.14 -2.05 -10.63
CA VAL A 315 12.77 -0.91 -9.99
C VAL A 315 13.18 -1.29 -8.56
N ASP A 316 14.26 -0.68 -8.07
CA ASP A 316 14.79 -0.80 -6.69
C ASP A 316 15.27 -2.18 -6.22
N SER A 317 15.15 -3.23 -7.03
CA SER A 317 15.62 -4.58 -6.64
C SER A 317 17.06 -4.63 -6.17
N GLN A 318 17.93 -3.78 -6.71
CA GLN A 318 19.33 -3.68 -6.27
C GLN A 318 19.47 -3.16 -4.84
N TRP A 319 18.59 -2.21 -4.43
CA TRP A 319 18.59 -1.63 -3.09
C TRP A 319 17.90 -2.55 -2.09
N THR A 320 16.80 -3.18 -2.49
CA THR A 320 16.08 -4.12 -1.63
C THR A 320 16.93 -5.32 -1.23
N ALA A 321 17.85 -5.77 -2.11
CA ALA A 321 18.80 -6.84 -1.81
C ALA A 321 19.82 -6.50 -0.70
N GLU A 322 20.05 -5.21 -0.46
CA GLU A 322 20.95 -4.74 0.60
C GLU A 322 20.25 -4.62 1.97
N VAL A 323 18.92 -4.79 2.00
CA VAL A 323 18.16 -4.68 3.24
C VAL A 323 18.32 -5.94 4.08
N THR A 324 18.84 -5.77 5.28
CA THR A 324 18.98 -6.84 6.28
C THR A 324 18.11 -6.61 7.51
N ARG A 325 17.48 -5.43 7.61
CA ARG A 325 16.59 -5.04 8.70
C ARG A 325 15.37 -4.30 8.16
N HIS A 326 14.24 -4.96 8.13
CA HIS A 326 12.99 -4.40 7.64
C HIS A 326 12.37 -3.43 8.65
N THR A 327 11.61 -2.46 8.17
CA THR A 327 11.09 -1.37 8.99
C THR A 327 9.64 -1.03 8.67
N ILE A 328 9.01 -0.32 9.62
CA ILE A 328 7.78 0.42 9.42
C ILE A 328 8.13 1.90 9.46
N ALA A 329 7.74 2.63 8.44
CA ALA A 329 7.88 4.07 8.38
C ALA A 329 6.64 4.77 8.92
N ARG A 330 6.79 6.04 9.31
CA ARG A 330 5.71 6.95 9.72
C ARG A 330 5.89 8.29 9.00
N ILE A 331 4.80 8.79 8.42
CA ILE A 331 4.74 10.08 7.73
C ILE A 331 3.60 10.88 8.35
N SER A 332 3.76 12.21 8.51
CA SER A 332 2.64 13.07 8.90
C SER A 332 1.53 13.00 7.85
N ALA A 333 0.30 12.72 8.27
CA ALA A 333 -0.86 12.69 7.38
C ALA A 333 -1.37 14.09 6.99
N ARG A 334 -0.61 15.14 7.32
CA ARG A 334 -0.91 16.49 6.88
C ARG A 334 -0.55 16.64 5.39
N ILE A 335 -1.57 16.81 4.55
CA ILE A 335 -1.37 17.10 3.13
C ILE A 335 -0.82 18.52 2.98
N PRO A 336 0.40 18.70 2.42
CA PRO A 336 0.95 20.03 2.21
C PRO A 336 0.11 20.80 1.19
N PRO A 337 -0.11 22.12 1.39
CA PRO A 337 -0.83 22.92 0.40
C PRO A 337 -0.05 22.96 -0.92
N LEU A 338 -0.75 22.74 -2.02
CA LEU A 338 -0.18 22.88 -3.37
C LEU A 338 0.14 24.35 -3.61
N ARG A 339 1.40 24.69 -3.78
CA ARG A 339 1.83 26.05 -4.16
C ARG A 339 1.36 26.34 -5.58
N GLY A 340 0.64 27.43 -5.77
CA GLY A 340 0.26 27.95 -7.09
C GLY A 340 -1.11 27.53 -7.62
N LEU A 341 -1.99 27.00 -6.81
CA LEU A 341 -3.37 26.70 -7.13
C LEU A 341 -4.37 27.50 -6.27
N GLN A 342 -4.00 28.74 -5.90
CA GLN A 342 -4.95 29.71 -5.32
C GLN A 342 -5.56 30.53 -6.43
#